data_e6437f4631d77ecf1a136c8f030886d3
#
_entry.id   e6437f4631d77ecf1a136c8f030886d3
#
_cell.length_a   1.000
_cell.length_b   1.000
_cell.length_c   1.000
_cell.angle_alpha   90.00
_cell.angle_beta   90.00
_cell.angle_gamma   90.00
#
_symmetry.space_group_name_H-M   'P 1'
#
loop_
_entity.id
_entity.type
_entity.pdbx_description
1 polymer ?
#
loop_
_entity_poly.entity_id
_entity_poly.type
_entity_poly.pdbx_seq_one_letter_code
_entity_poly.pdbx_strand_id
1 'polypeptide(L)'
;MCQVMDNLAAPPAGIDTVDEDSWTGWPSTTSQQDGANSARKRVLIPYNGTRTADGALEVAADWCQALTADAWVLYVRPWDPVRGGRIFIETPSEARAVAHAGVGALRAHGVSASAMLRDASRHGIADTIVVAAEALGVSSVVMGTPARRGLTAALLGSTSLTVARHSHCPVILVKVPKPARPASAAARTRPLNLPTPNEVKPGDKRR
;
A
#
# COMPACT_ATOMS: atom_id res chain seq x y z
N MET A 1 10.11 7.27 40.72
CA MET A 1 10.82 5.99 40.68
C MET A 1 10.39 5.29 39.41
N CYS A 2 11.01 5.68 38.30
CA CYS A 2 10.69 5.18 36.94
C CYS A 2 11.97 4.58 36.37
N GLN A 3 12.00 3.28 36.30
CA GLN A 3 13.09 2.53 35.70
C GLN A 3 12.45 1.40 34.85
N VAL A 4 11.81 1.78 33.74
CA VAL A 4 11.33 0.86 32.71
C VAL A 4 11.44 1.59 31.36
N MET A 5 12.62 1.88 30.89
CA MET A 5 12.86 2.32 29.51
C MET A 5 14.29 2.03 29.05
N ASP A 6 14.78 0.82 29.29
CA ASP A 6 16.05 0.38 28.70
C ASP A 6 15.90 -1.02 28.11
N ASN A 7 14.98 -1.17 27.16
CA ASN A 7 14.99 -2.35 26.30
C ASN A 7 14.39 -2.03 24.92
N LEU A 8 14.84 -0.94 24.30
CA LEU A 8 14.67 -0.81 22.86
C LEU A 8 15.73 -1.71 22.23
N ALA A 9 15.31 -2.91 21.88
CA ALA A 9 16.11 -3.86 21.14
C ALA A 9 16.72 -3.17 19.92
N ALA A 10 18.03 -3.29 19.78
CA ALA A 10 18.78 -2.84 18.61
C ALA A 10 18.06 -3.34 17.34
N PRO A 11 18.01 -2.52 16.28
CA PRO A 11 17.38 -2.94 15.03
C PRO A 11 18.04 -4.23 14.54
N PRO A 12 17.27 -5.20 14.03
CA PRO A 12 17.84 -6.46 13.56
C PRO A 12 18.89 -6.16 12.50
N ALA A 13 20.07 -6.76 12.67
CA ALA A 13 21.17 -6.68 11.72
C ALA A 13 20.69 -7.10 10.33
N GLY A 14 20.80 -6.21 9.36
CA GLY A 14 20.35 -6.41 7.98
C GLY A 14 19.95 -5.12 7.27
N ILE A 15 20.57 -3.99 7.62
CA ILE A 15 20.42 -2.75 6.88
C ILE A 15 21.58 -2.70 5.90
N ASP A 16 21.33 -3.09 4.65
CA ASP A 16 22.26 -2.76 3.56
C ASP A 16 22.25 -1.24 3.38
N THR A 17 23.34 -0.62 3.81
CA THR A 17 23.64 0.77 3.50
C THR A 17 23.96 0.85 2.01
N VAL A 18 23.06 1.40 1.24
CA VAL A 18 23.24 1.62 -0.19
C VAL A 18 22.90 3.06 -0.51
N ASP A 19 23.90 3.73 -1.07
CA ASP A 19 23.92 5.09 -1.61
C ASP A 19 23.30 6.21 -0.77
N GLU A 20 24.17 7.05 -0.23
CA GLU A 20 23.88 8.16 0.69
C GLU A 20 22.97 9.26 0.11
N ASP A 21 22.62 9.26 -1.16
CA ASP A 21 21.90 10.39 -1.79
C ASP A 21 20.40 10.20 -1.95
N SER A 22 19.81 9.06 -1.61
CA SER A 22 18.35 8.88 -1.74
C SER A 22 17.66 8.03 -0.66
N TRP A 23 18.38 7.49 0.31
CA TRP A 23 17.82 6.71 1.40
C TRP A 23 18.08 7.41 2.73
N THR A 24 17.03 7.96 3.32
CA THR A 24 17.09 8.31 4.72
C THR A 24 17.11 7.01 5.52
N GLY A 25 18.27 6.70 6.09
CA GLY A 25 18.38 5.74 7.16
C GLY A 25 17.37 6.08 8.28
N TRP A 26 17.25 5.23 9.27
CA TRP A 26 16.50 5.56 10.49
C TRP A 26 16.86 6.98 10.92
N PRO A 27 15.90 7.90 11.11
CA PRO A 27 16.22 9.24 11.59
C PRO A 27 16.95 9.07 12.91
N SER A 28 18.23 9.46 12.93
CA SER A 28 19.01 9.51 14.16
C SER A 28 18.24 10.39 15.13
N THR A 29 17.98 9.91 16.32
CA THR A 29 17.30 10.64 17.39
C THR A 29 18.09 11.87 17.87
N THR A 30 19.13 12.25 17.12
CA THR A 30 20.05 13.34 17.44
C THR A 30 19.98 14.44 16.40
N SER A 31 18.90 15.19 16.40
CA SER A 31 18.91 16.56 15.88
C SER A 31 18.17 17.46 16.85
N GLN A 32 18.82 17.61 17.99
CA GLN A 32 18.59 18.70 18.91
C GLN A 32 19.38 19.93 18.42
N GLN A 33 19.15 20.34 17.17
CA GLN A 33 19.65 21.59 16.60
C GLN A 33 18.75 22.01 15.45
N ASP A 34 17.56 22.52 15.79
CA ASP A 34 16.91 23.53 14.97
C ASP A 34 15.94 24.29 15.84
N GLY A 35 16.49 25.30 16.48
CA GLY A 35 15.70 26.38 17.04
C GLY A 35 14.96 27.08 15.88
N ALA A 36 13.65 27.24 16.03
CA ALA A 36 12.77 28.10 15.24
C ALA A 36 12.34 27.61 13.85
N ASN A 37 12.38 26.32 13.53
CA ASN A 37 11.53 25.80 12.47
C ASN A 37 10.41 24.97 13.10
N SER A 38 9.19 25.46 13.09
CA SER A 38 8.00 24.69 13.46
C SER A 38 8.06 23.38 12.68
N ALA A 39 8.40 22.28 13.37
CA ALA A 39 8.70 21.00 12.72
C ALA A 39 7.54 20.64 11.80
N ARG A 40 7.78 20.62 10.49
CA ARG A 40 6.75 20.28 9.50
C ARG A 40 6.10 18.97 9.89
N LYS A 41 4.79 18.92 9.81
CA LYS A 41 4.05 17.68 10.02
C LYS A 41 4.54 16.63 9.04
N ARG A 42 4.53 15.38 9.46
CA ARG A 42 4.92 14.24 8.61
C ARG A 42 3.71 13.34 8.42
N VAL A 43 3.52 12.85 7.21
CA VAL A 43 2.47 11.89 6.88
C VAL A 43 3.13 10.62 6.36
N LEU A 44 2.83 9.47 6.97
CA LEU A 44 3.32 8.17 6.51
C LEU A 44 2.33 7.56 5.52
N ILE A 45 2.85 7.08 4.40
CA ILE A 45 2.06 6.44 3.34
C ILE A 45 2.65 5.06 3.06
N PRO A 46 2.10 3.98 3.64
CA PRO A 46 2.44 2.62 3.26
C PRO A 46 2.04 2.38 1.80
N TYR A 47 3.03 2.06 0.96
CA TYR A 47 2.84 1.94 -0.48
C TYR A 47 3.47 0.65 -1.00
N ASN A 48 2.73 -0.12 -1.80
CA ASN A 48 3.18 -1.40 -2.34
C ASN A 48 2.94 -1.53 -3.85
N GLY A 49 2.80 -0.42 -4.56
CA GLY A 49 2.60 -0.41 -6.01
C GLY A 49 1.26 -0.98 -6.49
N THR A 50 0.33 -1.25 -5.59
CA THR A 50 -1.01 -1.70 -5.99
C THR A 50 -1.91 -0.52 -6.30
N ARG A 51 -2.88 -0.72 -7.19
CA ARG A 51 -3.90 0.29 -7.49
C ARG A 51 -4.59 0.86 -6.24
N THR A 52 -4.74 0.05 -5.21
CA THR A 52 -5.31 0.50 -3.95
C THR A 52 -4.38 1.49 -3.24
N ALA A 53 -3.08 1.25 -3.33
CA ALA A 53 -2.07 2.16 -2.81
C ALA A 53 -1.96 3.42 -3.67
N ASP A 54 -2.11 3.31 -5.00
CA ASP A 54 -2.11 4.49 -5.90
C ASP A 54 -3.24 5.45 -5.55
N GLY A 55 -4.47 4.94 -5.37
CA GLY A 55 -5.59 5.79 -4.94
C GLY A 55 -5.42 6.41 -3.55
N ALA A 56 -4.59 5.81 -2.69
CA ALA A 56 -4.24 6.42 -1.41
C ALA A 56 -3.21 7.54 -1.56
N LEU A 57 -2.31 7.47 -2.56
CA LEU A 57 -1.35 8.54 -2.84
C LEU A 57 -2.04 9.84 -3.26
N GLU A 58 -3.10 9.75 -4.07
CA GLU A 58 -3.87 10.93 -4.49
C GLU A 58 -4.45 11.65 -3.26
N VAL A 59 -5.13 10.91 -2.37
CA VAL A 59 -5.68 11.49 -1.13
C VAL A 59 -4.57 11.97 -0.20
N ALA A 60 -3.44 11.25 -0.14
CA ALA A 60 -2.30 11.66 0.69
C ALA A 60 -1.66 12.95 0.18
N ALA A 61 -1.64 13.19 -1.14
CA ALA A 61 -1.15 14.44 -1.71
C ALA A 61 -1.99 15.62 -1.23
N ASP A 62 -3.32 15.53 -1.37
CA ASP A 62 -4.25 16.57 -0.90
C ASP A 62 -4.11 16.80 0.61
N TRP A 63 -3.97 15.70 1.38
CA TRP A 63 -3.82 15.77 2.83
C TRP A 63 -2.51 16.44 3.25
N CYS A 64 -1.39 16.10 2.60
CA CYS A 64 -0.10 16.74 2.83
C CYS A 64 -0.12 18.24 2.49
N GLN A 65 -0.75 18.62 1.39
CA GLN A 65 -0.91 20.01 1.01
C GLN A 65 -1.74 20.79 2.04
N ALA A 66 -2.88 20.26 2.47
CA ALA A 66 -3.74 20.87 3.48
C ALA A 66 -3.04 21.08 4.82
N LEU A 67 -2.14 20.16 5.20
CA LEU A 67 -1.39 20.23 6.46
C LEU A 67 -0.03 20.93 6.32
N THR A 68 0.41 21.30 5.13
CA THR A 68 1.78 21.73 4.83
C THR A 68 2.80 20.70 5.36
N ALA A 69 2.54 19.42 5.09
CA ALA A 69 3.28 18.29 5.63
C ALA A 69 4.24 17.68 4.61
N ASP A 70 5.32 17.07 5.10
CA ASP A 70 6.20 16.24 4.30
C ASP A 70 5.67 14.79 4.28
N ALA A 71 5.73 14.15 3.12
CA ALA A 71 5.27 12.78 2.92
C ALA A 71 6.42 11.77 3.08
N TRP A 72 6.14 10.65 3.74
CA TRP A 72 7.05 9.52 3.86
C TRP A 72 6.41 8.28 3.24
N VAL A 73 6.94 7.85 2.10
CA VAL A 73 6.48 6.64 1.40
C VAL A 73 7.22 5.44 1.96
N LEU A 74 6.52 4.58 2.68
CA LEU A 74 7.07 3.36 3.26
C LEU A 74 6.73 2.15 2.38
N TYR A 75 7.73 1.52 1.83
CA TYR A 75 7.61 0.18 1.27
C TYR A 75 8.12 -0.86 2.28
N VAL A 76 7.30 -1.83 2.60
CA VAL A 76 7.69 -2.97 3.43
C VAL A 76 7.88 -4.18 2.53
N ARG A 77 9.14 -4.58 2.33
CA ARG A 77 9.50 -5.75 1.52
C ARG A 77 9.23 -7.03 2.29
N PRO A 78 8.31 -7.88 1.83
CA PRO A 78 7.93 -9.07 2.55
C PRO A 78 8.95 -10.20 2.38
N TRP A 79 9.14 -10.99 3.43
CA TRP A 79 9.86 -12.23 3.39
C TRP A 79 9.05 -13.35 4.05
N ASP A 80 9.32 -14.57 3.62
CA ASP A 80 8.75 -15.79 4.21
C ASP A 80 9.84 -16.60 4.94
N PRO A 81 9.55 -17.15 6.14
CA PRO A 81 10.49 -17.99 6.83
C PRO A 81 10.62 -19.35 6.11
N VAL A 82 11.85 -19.81 5.94
CA VAL A 82 12.17 -21.13 5.41
C VAL A 82 13.15 -21.84 6.36
N ARG A 83 13.28 -23.16 6.22
CA ARG A 83 14.21 -23.92 7.04
C ARG A 83 15.65 -23.40 6.83
N GLY A 84 16.19 -22.74 7.85
CA GLY A 84 17.56 -22.19 7.83
C GLY A 84 17.68 -20.74 7.36
N GLY A 85 16.58 -20.00 7.14
CA GLY A 85 16.70 -18.59 6.71
C GLY A 85 15.39 -17.90 6.37
N ARG A 86 15.52 -16.92 5.49
CA ARG A 86 14.43 -16.11 4.95
C ARG A 86 14.49 -16.14 3.42
N ILE A 87 13.34 -16.15 2.78
CA ILE A 87 13.25 -16.00 1.33
C ILE A 87 12.48 -14.71 1.01
N PHE A 88 13.07 -13.88 0.17
CA PHE A 88 12.44 -12.68 -0.36
C PHE A 88 11.92 -12.98 -1.77
N ILE A 89 10.75 -12.46 -2.11
CA ILE A 89 10.16 -12.63 -3.43
C ILE A 89 10.77 -11.64 -4.42
N GLU A 90 11.23 -10.50 -3.91
CA GLU A 90 11.77 -9.39 -4.68
C GLU A 90 13.14 -8.96 -4.15
N THR A 91 13.94 -8.39 -5.02
CA THR A 91 15.24 -7.82 -4.70
C THR A 91 15.10 -6.47 -4.01
N PRO A 92 16.14 -5.99 -3.29
CA PRO A 92 16.14 -4.64 -2.74
C PRO A 92 15.95 -3.56 -3.81
N SER A 93 16.49 -3.74 -5.02
CA SER A 93 16.35 -2.77 -6.11
C SER A 93 14.93 -2.67 -6.64
N GLU A 94 14.22 -3.79 -6.78
CA GLU A 94 12.80 -3.80 -7.15
C GLU A 94 11.94 -3.11 -6.10
N ALA A 95 12.17 -3.43 -4.82
CA ALA A 95 11.48 -2.79 -3.71
C ALA A 95 11.69 -1.27 -3.67
N ARG A 96 12.93 -0.82 -3.93
CA ARG A 96 13.26 0.61 -4.05
C ARG A 96 12.51 1.27 -5.20
N ALA A 97 12.48 0.63 -6.36
CA ALA A 97 11.79 1.16 -7.53
C ALA A 97 10.31 1.42 -7.24
N VAL A 98 9.65 0.52 -6.49
CA VAL A 98 8.25 0.71 -6.06
C VAL A 98 8.13 1.92 -5.13
N ALA A 99 8.98 2.04 -4.10
CA ALA A 99 8.94 3.17 -3.19
C ALA A 99 9.18 4.51 -3.92
N HIS A 100 10.15 4.54 -4.85
CA HIS A 100 10.43 5.73 -5.66
C HIS A 100 9.30 6.12 -6.61
N ALA A 101 8.56 5.15 -7.15
CA ALA A 101 7.37 5.43 -7.94
C ALA A 101 6.33 6.20 -7.11
N GLY A 102 6.10 5.78 -5.86
CA GLY A 102 5.21 6.49 -4.94
C GLY A 102 5.69 7.91 -4.61
N VAL A 103 7.00 8.08 -4.37
CA VAL A 103 7.61 9.40 -4.17
C VAL A 103 7.44 10.28 -5.40
N GLY A 104 7.71 9.74 -6.59
CA GLY A 104 7.54 10.46 -7.86
C GLY A 104 6.10 10.96 -8.06
N ALA A 105 5.12 10.12 -7.75
CA ALA A 105 3.70 10.50 -7.82
C ALA A 105 3.38 11.68 -6.88
N LEU A 106 3.81 11.63 -5.62
CA LEU A 106 3.59 12.72 -4.66
C LEU A 106 4.29 14.03 -5.07
N ARG A 107 5.53 13.92 -5.57
CA ARG A 107 6.29 15.09 -6.06
C ARG A 107 5.63 15.72 -7.29
N ALA A 108 5.01 14.93 -8.16
CA ALA A 108 4.24 15.46 -9.28
C ALA A 108 3.02 16.29 -8.84
N HIS A 109 2.49 16.03 -7.63
CA HIS A 109 1.48 16.85 -6.96
C HIS A 109 2.07 18.01 -6.13
N GLY A 110 3.38 18.29 -6.24
CA GLY A 110 4.03 19.37 -5.49
C GLY A 110 4.27 19.09 -4.02
N VAL A 111 4.18 17.83 -3.57
CA VAL A 111 4.41 17.44 -2.19
C VAL A 111 5.87 17.05 -2.00
N SER A 112 6.51 17.58 -0.94
CA SER A 112 7.83 17.11 -0.50
C SER A 112 7.69 15.68 -0.01
N ALA A 113 8.44 14.74 -0.62
CA ALA A 113 8.31 13.32 -0.33
C ALA A 113 9.66 12.61 -0.27
N SER A 114 9.78 11.69 0.70
CA SER A 114 10.93 10.82 0.91
C SER A 114 10.52 9.35 0.92
N ALA A 115 11.43 8.46 0.51
CA ALA A 115 11.19 7.03 0.52
C ALA A 115 11.81 6.36 1.76
N MET A 116 11.17 5.31 2.25
CA MET A 116 11.67 4.42 3.28
C MET A 116 11.43 2.97 2.89
N LEU A 117 12.45 2.11 3.06
CA LEU A 117 12.35 0.67 2.88
C LEU A 117 12.53 -0.03 4.22
N ARG A 118 11.70 -1.03 4.49
CA ARG A 118 11.84 -1.95 5.63
C ARG A 118 11.56 -3.37 5.17
N ASP A 119 12.19 -4.32 5.83
CA ASP A 119 11.93 -5.74 5.63
C ASP A 119 11.05 -6.26 6.76
N ALA A 120 10.05 -7.07 6.44
CA ALA A 120 9.23 -7.72 7.43
C ALA A 120 8.75 -9.11 6.96
N SER A 121 8.47 -9.98 7.89
CA SER A 121 7.67 -11.17 7.55
C SER A 121 6.30 -10.73 7.06
N ARG A 122 5.63 -11.55 6.24
CA ARG A 122 4.28 -11.22 5.76
C ARG A 122 3.31 -10.88 6.88
N HIS A 123 3.46 -11.50 8.03
CA HIS A 123 2.61 -11.26 9.21
C HIS A 123 3.02 -10.01 9.99
N GLY A 124 4.29 -9.58 9.87
CA GLY A 124 4.85 -8.41 10.57
C GLY A 124 4.71 -7.08 9.82
N ILE A 125 4.10 -7.08 8.62
CA ILE A 125 3.99 -5.84 7.80
C ILE A 125 3.25 -4.74 8.56
N ALA A 126 2.14 -5.06 9.22
CA ALA A 126 1.35 -4.06 9.95
C ALA A 126 2.12 -3.48 11.14
N ASP A 127 2.81 -4.32 11.90
CA ASP A 127 3.61 -3.89 13.05
C ASP A 127 4.79 -3.02 12.59
N THR A 128 5.42 -3.38 11.46
CA THR A 128 6.49 -2.55 10.87
C THR A 128 5.98 -1.17 10.47
N ILE A 129 4.76 -1.05 9.94
CA ILE A 129 4.14 0.24 9.63
C ILE A 129 3.90 1.06 10.90
N VAL A 130 3.37 0.44 11.97
CA VAL A 130 3.12 1.10 13.24
C VAL A 130 4.42 1.61 13.86
N VAL A 131 5.45 0.76 13.92
CA VAL A 131 6.78 1.13 14.44
C VAL A 131 7.41 2.25 13.62
N ALA A 132 7.28 2.23 12.30
CA ALA A 132 7.79 3.30 11.44
C ALA A 132 7.04 4.63 11.67
N ALA A 133 5.73 4.57 11.86
CA ALA A 133 4.92 5.76 12.18
C ALA A 133 5.33 6.41 13.50
N GLU A 134 5.56 5.59 14.52
CA GLU A 134 6.00 6.03 15.84
C GLU A 134 7.40 6.63 15.79
N ALA A 135 8.35 5.93 15.20
CA ALA A 135 9.73 6.38 15.09
C ALA A 135 9.91 7.68 14.30
N LEU A 136 9.08 7.89 13.28
CA LEU A 136 9.06 9.14 12.52
C LEU A 136 8.29 10.26 13.23
N GLY A 137 7.53 9.96 14.27
CA GLY A 137 6.63 10.92 14.93
C GLY A 137 5.64 11.53 13.94
N VAL A 138 5.03 10.70 13.09
CA VAL A 138 4.12 11.21 12.06
C VAL A 138 2.82 11.72 12.66
N SER A 139 2.24 12.72 12.02
CA SER A 139 0.95 13.29 12.43
C SER A 139 -0.23 12.42 11.97
N SER A 140 -0.05 11.59 10.96
CA SER A 140 -1.06 10.65 10.47
C SER A 140 -0.47 9.60 9.53
N VAL A 141 -1.20 8.50 9.37
CA VAL A 141 -0.96 7.46 8.35
C VAL A 141 -2.08 7.49 7.32
N VAL A 142 -1.74 7.51 6.03
CA VAL A 142 -2.73 7.40 4.93
C VAL A 142 -2.47 6.10 4.18
N MET A 143 -3.45 5.22 4.12
CA MET A 143 -3.28 3.94 3.44
C MET A 143 -4.53 3.48 2.70
N GLY A 144 -4.33 2.79 1.59
CA GLY A 144 -5.41 2.26 0.79
C GLY A 144 -6.04 1.00 1.39
N THR A 145 -7.33 0.87 1.20
CA THR A 145 -8.06 -0.36 1.52
C THR A 145 -8.93 -0.77 0.34
N PRO A 146 -8.96 -2.06 -0.03
CA PRO A 146 -9.77 -2.50 -1.15
C PRO A 146 -11.26 -2.35 -0.82
N ALA A 147 -12.01 -1.69 -1.70
CA ALA A 147 -13.46 -1.65 -1.59
C ALA A 147 -14.06 -3.02 -1.98
N ARG A 148 -14.37 -3.85 -1.00
CA ARG A 148 -15.14 -5.08 -1.20
C ARG A 148 -16.63 -4.82 -0.95
N ARG A 149 -17.52 -5.44 -1.72
CA ARG A 149 -18.97 -5.34 -1.51
C ARG A 149 -19.38 -6.17 -0.29
N GLY A 150 -20.05 -5.54 0.69
CA GLY A 150 -20.54 -6.17 1.92
C GLY A 150 -20.26 -5.33 3.19
N LEU A 151 -21.11 -5.44 4.20
CA LEU A 151 -21.15 -4.55 5.36
C LEU A 151 -20.36 -5.03 6.59
N THR A 152 -19.41 -5.93 6.46
CA THR A 152 -18.68 -6.49 7.61
C THR A 152 -17.27 -5.96 7.73
N ALA A 153 -16.76 -5.85 8.96
CA ALA A 153 -15.39 -5.44 9.30
C ALA A 153 -14.29 -6.26 8.59
N ALA A 154 -14.62 -7.43 8.07
CA ALA A 154 -13.77 -8.27 7.24
C ALA A 154 -13.36 -7.65 5.88
N LEU A 155 -13.86 -6.44 5.59
CA LEU A 155 -13.64 -5.70 4.33
C LEU A 155 -12.46 -4.73 4.37
N LEU A 156 -12.00 -4.38 5.55
CA LEU A 156 -10.73 -3.70 5.74
C LEU A 156 -9.65 -4.79 5.66
N GLY A 157 -8.70 -4.69 4.75
CA GLY A 157 -7.59 -5.66 4.69
C GLY A 157 -6.96 -5.86 6.08
N SER A 158 -6.48 -7.07 6.39
CA SER A 158 -5.91 -7.38 7.70
C SER A 158 -4.86 -6.37 8.14
N THR A 159 -3.96 -5.98 7.23
CA THR A 159 -2.93 -4.97 7.49
C THR A 159 -3.53 -3.62 7.89
N SER A 160 -4.50 -3.11 7.11
CA SER A 160 -5.12 -1.80 7.37
C SER A 160 -5.86 -1.77 8.71
N LEU A 161 -6.54 -2.87 9.06
CA LEU A 161 -7.25 -2.99 10.34
C LEU A 161 -6.28 -3.05 11.51
N THR A 162 -5.18 -3.79 11.38
CA THR A 162 -4.15 -3.90 12.42
C THR A 162 -3.47 -2.55 12.64
N VAL A 163 -3.06 -1.86 11.57
CA VAL A 163 -2.49 -0.51 11.68
C VAL A 163 -3.47 0.46 12.35
N ALA A 164 -4.75 0.47 11.93
CA ALA A 164 -5.75 1.35 12.53
C ALA A 164 -6.00 1.08 14.02
N ARG A 165 -5.79 -0.15 14.48
CA ARG A 165 -5.98 -0.51 15.91
C ARG A 165 -4.79 -0.19 16.78
N HIS A 166 -3.57 -0.26 16.24
CA HIS A 166 -2.34 -0.17 17.03
C HIS A 166 -1.57 1.13 16.81
N SER A 167 -1.95 1.95 15.82
CA SER A 167 -1.30 3.22 15.57
C SER A 167 -1.62 4.23 16.67
N HIS A 168 -0.61 4.96 17.12
CA HIS A 168 -0.73 6.05 18.09
C HIS A 168 -1.14 7.40 17.47
N CYS A 169 -1.30 7.44 16.15
CA CYS A 169 -1.73 8.62 15.40
C CYS A 169 -2.96 8.30 14.54
N PRO A 170 -3.70 9.31 14.06
CA PRO A 170 -4.82 9.12 13.16
C PRO A 170 -4.44 8.31 11.90
N VAL A 171 -5.30 7.36 11.53
CA VAL A 171 -5.15 6.53 10.34
C VAL A 171 -6.28 6.82 9.37
N ILE A 172 -5.95 7.31 8.18
CA ILE A 172 -6.89 7.59 7.10
C ILE A 172 -6.93 6.39 6.15
N LEU A 173 -8.08 5.71 6.11
CA LEU A 173 -8.29 4.57 5.23
C LEU A 173 -9.03 4.99 3.97
N VAL A 174 -8.32 4.97 2.84
CA VAL A 174 -8.85 5.35 1.54
C VAL A 174 -9.47 4.14 0.85
N LYS A 175 -10.77 4.17 0.62
CA LYS A 175 -11.46 3.12 -0.14
C LYS A 175 -11.28 3.37 -1.64
N VAL A 176 -10.54 2.49 -2.30
CA VAL A 176 -10.37 2.54 -3.75
C VAL A 176 -11.35 1.58 -4.41
N PRO A 177 -12.30 2.07 -5.22
CA PRO A 177 -13.24 1.23 -5.92
C PRO A 177 -12.51 0.26 -6.85
N LYS A 178 -12.93 -1.02 -6.82
CA LYS A 178 -12.49 -1.95 -7.85
C LYS A 178 -12.97 -1.43 -9.20
N PRO A 179 -12.13 -1.43 -10.27
CA PRO A 179 -12.61 -1.06 -11.60
C PRO A 179 -13.85 -1.87 -11.92
N ALA A 180 -14.87 -1.20 -12.47
CA ALA A 180 -15.99 -1.91 -13.04
C ALA A 180 -15.42 -2.96 -13.98
N ARG A 181 -15.77 -4.22 -13.77
CA ARG A 181 -15.42 -5.27 -14.72
C ARG A 181 -15.91 -4.77 -16.08
N PRO A 182 -15.04 -4.67 -17.11
CA PRO A 182 -15.54 -4.28 -18.42
C PRO A 182 -16.75 -5.17 -18.69
N ALA A 183 -17.88 -4.55 -19.03
CA ALA A 183 -19.06 -5.30 -19.38
C ALA A 183 -18.56 -6.31 -20.40
N SER A 184 -18.57 -7.59 -20.01
CA SER A 184 -18.13 -8.67 -20.87
C SER A 184 -18.83 -8.41 -22.20
N ALA A 185 -18.05 -8.23 -23.26
CA ALA A 185 -18.55 -8.23 -24.63
C ALA A 185 -19.08 -9.63 -24.99
N ALA A 186 -19.97 -10.12 -24.16
CA ALA A 186 -20.78 -11.30 -24.31
C ALA A 186 -22.24 -10.90 -24.50
N ALA A 187 -22.47 -9.82 -25.22
CA ALA A 187 -23.53 -9.83 -26.18
C ALA A 187 -23.02 -10.72 -27.34
N ARG A 188 -22.82 -11.99 -27.06
CA ARG A 188 -22.86 -12.98 -28.10
C ARG A 188 -24.23 -12.80 -28.73
N THR A 189 -24.24 -12.17 -29.88
CA THR A 189 -25.28 -12.27 -30.87
C THR A 189 -25.69 -13.75 -30.87
N ARG A 190 -26.78 -14.03 -30.20
CA ARG A 190 -27.47 -15.30 -30.31
C ARG A 190 -27.80 -15.37 -31.79
N PRO A 191 -27.28 -16.32 -32.58
CA PRO A 191 -27.66 -16.41 -33.98
C PRO A 191 -29.18 -16.54 -33.99
N LEU A 192 -29.84 -15.62 -34.69
CA LEU A 192 -31.25 -15.78 -35.03
C LEU A 192 -31.36 -17.13 -35.73
N ASN A 193 -31.99 -18.07 -35.06
CA ASN A 193 -32.37 -19.34 -35.68
C ASN A 193 -33.51 -19.02 -36.66
N LEU A 194 -33.13 -18.59 -37.84
CA LEU A 194 -34.08 -18.47 -38.95
C LEU A 194 -34.51 -19.89 -39.30
N PRO A 195 -35.83 -20.21 -39.33
CA PRO A 195 -36.29 -21.49 -39.80
C PRO A 195 -35.91 -21.62 -41.26
N THR A 196 -35.18 -22.68 -41.59
CA THR A 196 -34.88 -23.03 -42.96
C THR A 196 -36.19 -23.36 -43.68
N PRO A 197 -36.48 -22.72 -44.82
CA PRO A 197 -37.63 -23.07 -45.61
C PRO A 197 -37.37 -24.43 -46.30
N ASN A 198 -38.30 -25.32 -46.10
CA ASN A 198 -38.53 -26.48 -46.96
C ASN A 198 -37.76 -27.77 -46.64
N GLU A 199 -38.32 -28.53 -45.72
CA GLU A 199 -38.23 -29.98 -45.84
C GLU A 199 -39.61 -30.50 -46.39
N VAL A 200 -39.69 -30.58 -47.71
CA VAL A 200 -40.77 -31.25 -48.42
C VAL A 200 -40.63 -32.77 -48.18
N LYS A 201 -41.53 -33.33 -47.38
CA LYS A 201 -41.63 -34.77 -47.24
C LYS A 201 -42.15 -35.38 -48.53
N PRO A 202 -41.46 -36.35 -49.15
CA PRO A 202 -42.03 -37.10 -50.32
C PRO A 202 -43.10 -38.03 -49.83
N GLY A 203 -44.13 -38.10 -50.64
CA GLY A 203 -45.41 -38.68 -50.46
C GLY A 203 -45.45 -40.15 -49.99
N ASP A 204 -46.45 -40.41 -49.17
CA ASP A 204 -46.97 -41.74 -48.89
C ASP A 204 -48.03 -42.13 -49.96
N LYS A 205 -47.61 -42.97 -50.85
CA LYS A 205 -48.53 -43.70 -51.75
C LYS A 205 -49.02 -44.90 -50.99
N ARG A 206 -50.25 -44.85 -50.52
CA ARG A 206 -51.01 -46.07 -50.26
C ARG A 206 -52.40 -46.02 -50.96
N ARG A 207 -52.64 -47.08 -51.59
CA ARG A 207 -53.87 -47.58 -52.23
C ARG A 207 -55.12 -47.39 -51.36
#